data_3af6d4c2feb759e32d79a97b7654bae5
#
_entry.id   3af6d4c2feb759e32d79a97b7654bae5
#
_cell.length_a   1.000
_cell.length_b   1.000
_cell.length_c   1.000
_cell.angle_alpha   90.00
_cell.angle_beta   90.00
_cell.angle_gamma   90.00
#
_symmetry.space_group_name_H-M   'P 1'
#
loop_
_entity.id
_entity.type
_entity.pdbx_description
1 polymer ?
#
loop_
_entity_poly.entity_id
_entity_poly.type
_entity_poly.pdbx_seq_one_letter_code
_entity_poly.pdbx_strand_id
1 'polypeptide(L)'
;MIKVVDNSIYIYLRTQTPSDQEILKMADGKHDAHELLQAQAHIWNHIFNFINSMSLKSAIQLGIPDAIHSHSRPIFSQLIAALPVHPAKARCIPRLMRILIHSGFFAKAKIEENDEEEGYVLTNASKLLLKENHSSAAPFLLSMLDPILTEPWHYVSTWFQNDDATPFHTAHEMRFWEYAGNEPKVTNSFNKAMASDFYY
;
A
#
# COMPACT_ATOMS: atom_id res chain seq x y z
N MET A 1 2.11 4.53 18.89
CA MET A 1 3.35 4.29 19.67
C MET A 1 4.32 3.50 18.79
N ILE A 2 5.50 4.07 18.50
CA ILE A 2 6.55 3.39 17.73
C ILE A 2 7.40 2.62 18.72
N LYS A 3 7.55 1.32 18.51
CA LYS A 3 8.62 0.52 19.15
C LYS A 3 9.60 0.08 18.07
N VAL A 4 10.83 0.51 18.19
CA VAL A 4 11.94 -0.04 17.40
C VAL A 4 12.46 -1.25 18.18
N VAL A 5 12.27 -2.45 17.64
CA VAL A 5 12.85 -3.68 18.14
C VAL A 5 13.50 -4.35 16.95
N ASP A 6 14.78 -4.65 17.03
CA ASP A 6 15.58 -5.33 16.01
C ASP A 6 15.55 -4.68 14.61
N ASN A 7 15.88 -3.40 14.50
CA ASN A 7 15.89 -2.65 13.23
C ASN A 7 14.58 -2.70 12.42
N SER A 8 13.45 -3.01 13.03
CA SER A 8 12.13 -3.03 12.41
C SER A 8 11.24 -1.96 13.03
N ILE A 9 10.77 -1.03 12.21
CA ILE A 9 9.85 0.02 12.64
C ILE A 9 8.44 -0.59 12.76
N TYR A 10 7.88 -0.63 13.97
CA TYR A 10 6.48 -1.01 14.21
C TYR A 10 5.63 0.26 14.21
N ILE A 11 4.78 0.43 13.18
CA ILE A 11 3.86 1.56 13.09
C ILE A 11 2.46 1.07 13.46
N TYR A 12 1.92 1.56 14.58
CA TYR A 12 0.50 1.44 14.89
C TYR A 12 -0.22 2.64 14.25
N LEU A 13 -0.77 2.43 13.06
CA LEU A 13 -1.64 3.42 12.42
C LEU A 13 -3.01 3.38 13.09
N ARG A 14 -3.31 4.36 13.93
CA ARG A 14 -4.68 4.63 14.36
C ARG A 14 -5.24 5.67 13.39
N THR A 15 -5.98 5.23 12.39
CA THR A 15 -6.68 6.11 11.45
C THR A 15 -7.89 6.74 12.13
N GLN A 16 -7.71 7.87 12.80
CA GLN A 16 -8.78 8.82 13.08
C GLN A 16 -8.30 10.16 12.53
N THR A 17 -8.92 10.61 11.44
CA THR A 17 -8.84 12.01 11.03
C THR A 17 -9.55 12.85 12.09
N PRO A 18 -8.91 13.93 12.61
CA PRO A 18 -9.59 14.83 13.54
C PRO A 18 -10.80 15.47 12.85
N SER A 19 -11.89 15.67 13.57
CA SER A 19 -13.04 16.43 13.09
C SER A 19 -12.67 17.91 12.92
N ASP A 20 -13.42 18.64 12.08
CA ASP A 20 -13.20 20.06 11.85
C ASP A 20 -13.22 20.89 13.17
N GLN A 21 -14.00 20.45 14.16
CA GLN A 21 -14.04 21.06 15.50
C GLN A 21 -12.77 20.81 16.32
N GLU A 22 -12.12 19.66 16.14
CA GLU A 22 -10.83 19.37 16.80
C GLU A 22 -9.70 20.17 16.16
N ILE A 23 -9.72 20.36 14.83
CA ILE A 23 -8.77 21.19 14.11
C ILE A 23 -8.85 22.66 14.58
N LEU A 24 -10.06 23.20 14.73
CA LEU A 24 -10.28 24.56 15.25
C LEU A 24 -9.83 24.74 16.69
N LYS A 25 -10.04 23.75 17.57
CA LYS A 25 -9.55 23.77 18.96
C LYS A 25 -8.03 23.72 19.04
N MET A 26 -7.36 22.99 18.12
CA MET A 26 -5.90 22.97 18.02
C MET A 26 -5.31 24.35 17.66
N ALA A 27 -6.04 25.17 16.90
CA ALA A 27 -5.62 26.51 16.53
C ALA A 27 -5.69 27.55 17.67
N ASP A 28 -6.42 27.26 18.76
CA ASP A 28 -6.70 28.20 19.85
C ASP A 28 -5.64 28.20 21.00
N GLY A 29 -4.49 27.57 20.81
CA GLY A 29 -3.28 27.75 21.63
C GLY A 29 -3.29 27.12 23.05
N LYS A 30 -4.32 26.37 23.44
CA LYS A 30 -4.37 25.60 24.68
C LYS A 30 -4.00 24.15 24.42
N HIS A 31 -2.71 23.87 24.23
CA HIS A 31 -2.24 22.51 23.98
C HIS A 31 -2.11 21.71 25.27
N ASP A 32 -3.06 20.82 25.54
CA ASP A 32 -2.88 19.73 26.47
C ASP A 32 -1.88 18.70 25.87
N ALA A 33 -1.13 18.01 26.74
CA ALA A 33 -0.18 16.97 26.33
C ALA A 33 -0.84 15.88 25.45
N HIS A 34 -2.12 15.62 25.63
CA HIS A 34 -2.91 14.69 24.83
C HIS A 34 -3.09 15.18 23.38
N GLU A 35 -3.38 16.48 23.19
CA GLU A 35 -3.52 17.10 21.86
C GLU A 35 -2.20 17.09 21.10
N LEU A 36 -1.07 17.35 21.77
CA LEU A 36 0.26 17.26 21.18
C LEU A 36 0.60 15.83 20.73
N LEU A 37 0.24 14.81 21.53
CA LEU A 37 0.43 13.41 21.15
C LEU A 37 -0.43 13.02 19.95
N GLN A 38 -1.66 13.52 19.85
CA GLN A 38 -2.52 13.29 18.67
C GLN A 38 -1.94 13.99 17.44
N ALA A 39 -1.50 15.23 17.55
CA ALA A 39 -0.86 15.96 16.47
C ALA A 39 0.41 15.24 15.98
N GLN A 40 1.25 14.75 16.90
CA GLN A 40 2.41 13.95 16.56
C GLN A 40 2.02 12.67 15.82
N ALA A 41 1.02 11.93 16.32
CA ALA A 41 0.53 10.71 15.67
C ALA A 41 0.01 10.99 14.25
N HIS A 42 -0.67 12.12 14.04
CA HIS A 42 -1.13 12.56 12.74
C HIS A 42 0.03 12.77 11.76
N ILE A 43 1.08 13.51 12.17
CA ILE A 43 2.28 13.71 11.36
C ILE A 43 2.93 12.37 10.99
N TRP A 44 3.06 11.48 11.97
CA TRP A 44 3.69 10.17 11.75
C TRP A 44 2.88 9.29 10.80
N ASN A 45 1.55 9.34 10.87
CA ASN A 45 0.69 8.65 9.92
C ASN A 45 0.96 9.12 8.48
N HIS A 46 1.12 10.42 8.26
CA HIS A 46 1.47 10.96 6.94
C HIS A 46 2.86 10.54 6.48
N ILE A 47 3.87 10.58 7.36
CA ILE A 47 5.25 10.18 7.03
C ILE A 47 5.30 8.70 6.60
N PHE A 48 4.55 7.83 7.27
CA PHE A 48 4.65 6.39 7.07
C PHE A 48 3.55 5.76 6.21
N ASN A 49 2.57 6.55 5.75
CA ASN A 49 1.43 6.02 5.00
C ASN A 49 1.85 5.31 3.70
N PHE A 50 2.93 5.76 3.07
CA PHE A 50 3.46 5.11 1.87
C PHE A 50 3.83 3.63 2.08
N ILE A 51 4.15 3.22 3.32
CA ILE A 51 4.49 1.82 3.66
C ILE A 51 3.29 0.90 3.38
N ASN A 52 2.07 1.35 3.66
CA ASN A 52 0.85 0.58 3.39
C ASN A 52 0.70 0.32 1.88
N SER A 53 0.85 1.35 1.07
CA SER A 53 0.77 1.26 -0.39
C SER A 53 1.86 0.35 -0.96
N MET A 54 3.11 0.50 -0.50
CA MET A 54 4.23 -0.33 -0.97
C MET A 54 4.14 -1.77 -0.47
N SER A 55 3.59 -2.01 0.72
CA SER A 55 3.29 -3.36 1.22
C SER A 55 2.24 -4.04 0.36
N LEU A 56 1.17 -3.33 -0.01
CA LEU A 56 0.12 -3.86 -0.88
C LEU A 56 0.65 -4.15 -2.29
N LYS A 57 1.43 -3.22 -2.87
CA LYS A 57 2.14 -3.45 -4.14
C LYS A 57 2.97 -4.72 -4.09
N SER A 58 3.77 -4.90 -3.03
CA SER A 58 4.62 -6.08 -2.84
C SER A 58 3.80 -7.37 -2.75
N ALA A 59 2.65 -7.34 -2.06
CA ALA A 59 1.75 -8.49 -1.96
C ALA A 59 1.21 -8.92 -3.33
N ILE A 60 0.81 -7.95 -4.16
CA ILE A 60 0.33 -8.23 -5.53
C ILE A 60 1.48 -8.79 -6.39
N GLN A 61 2.66 -8.19 -6.34
CA GLN A 61 3.83 -8.64 -7.10
C GLN A 61 4.27 -10.05 -6.70
N LEU A 62 4.16 -10.42 -5.43
CA LEU A 62 4.42 -11.76 -4.93
C LEU A 62 3.29 -12.75 -5.22
N GLY A 63 2.13 -12.30 -5.67
CA GLY A 63 0.97 -13.16 -5.94
C GLY A 63 0.26 -13.66 -4.68
N ILE A 64 0.38 -12.94 -3.55
CA ILE A 64 -0.23 -13.34 -2.27
C ILE A 64 -1.76 -13.50 -2.38
N PRO A 65 -2.53 -12.57 -3.00
CA PRO A 65 -3.97 -12.73 -3.16
C PRO A 65 -4.33 -14.04 -3.89
N ASP A 66 -3.66 -14.32 -5.01
CA ASP A 66 -3.92 -15.50 -5.83
C ASP A 66 -3.53 -16.79 -5.08
N ALA A 67 -2.42 -16.78 -4.33
CA ALA A 67 -1.98 -17.92 -3.53
C ALA A 67 -2.99 -18.26 -2.41
N ILE A 68 -3.53 -17.24 -1.72
CA ILE A 68 -4.56 -17.45 -0.69
C ILE A 68 -5.86 -17.95 -1.32
N HIS A 69 -6.23 -17.42 -2.49
CA HIS A 69 -7.43 -17.87 -3.22
C HIS A 69 -7.35 -19.34 -3.62
N SER A 70 -6.22 -19.76 -4.21
CA SER A 70 -6.03 -21.10 -4.74
C SER A 70 -5.97 -22.21 -3.66
N HIS A 71 -5.51 -21.87 -2.45
CA HIS A 71 -5.29 -22.85 -1.39
C HIS A 71 -6.39 -22.88 -0.31
N SER A 72 -7.44 -22.05 -0.43
CA SER A 72 -8.57 -22.02 0.51
C SER A 72 -8.16 -22.02 1.99
N ARG A 73 -7.72 -20.88 2.50
CA ARG A 73 -7.22 -20.66 3.88
C ARG A 73 -5.85 -21.29 4.16
N PRO A 74 -4.80 -20.99 3.36
CA PRO A 74 -3.48 -21.58 3.60
C PRO A 74 -2.93 -21.15 4.96
N ILE A 75 -2.34 -22.08 5.68
CA ILE A 75 -1.48 -21.78 6.82
C ILE A 75 -0.17 -21.17 6.33
N PHE A 76 0.63 -20.66 7.27
CA PHE A 76 1.87 -19.97 6.91
C PHE A 76 2.81 -20.79 6.02
N SER A 77 3.02 -22.06 6.32
CA SER A 77 3.91 -22.96 5.55
C SER A 77 3.42 -23.18 4.12
N GLN A 78 2.12 -23.36 3.93
CA GLN A 78 1.49 -23.52 2.63
C GLN A 78 1.57 -22.23 1.81
N LEU A 79 1.31 -21.06 2.44
CA LEU A 79 1.45 -19.78 1.78
C LEU A 79 2.88 -19.56 1.29
N ILE A 80 3.90 -19.81 2.15
CA ILE A 80 5.31 -19.66 1.76
C ILE A 80 5.69 -20.59 0.60
N ALA A 81 5.22 -21.84 0.62
CA ALA A 81 5.50 -22.80 -0.45
C ALA A 81 4.92 -22.36 -1.82
N ALA A 82 3.82 -21.59 -1.80
CA ALA A 82 3.16 -21.10 -3.01
C ALA A 82 3.76 -19.79 -3.57
N LEU A 83 4.63 -19.11 -2.80
CA LEU A 83 5.15 -17.79 -3.18
C LEU A 83 6.57 -17.87 -3.75
N PRO A 84 6.94 -16.99 -4.72
CA PRO A 84 8.29 -16.89 -5.27
C PRO A 84 9.23 -16.17 -4.29
N VAL A 85 9.35 -16.67 -3.06
CA VAL A 85 10.12 -16.04 -1.99
C VAL A 85 11.38 -16.84 -1.72
N HIS A 86 12.53 -16.14 -1.70
CA HIS A 86 13.79 -16.76 -1.32
C HIS A 86 13.72 -17.32 0.12
N PRO A 87 14.17 -18.56 0.40
CA PRO A 87 14.02 -19.22 1.72
C PRO A 87 14.50 -18.35 2.90
N ALA A 88 15.62 -17.64 2.75
CA ALA A 88 16.15 -16.75 3.79
C ALA A 88 15.20 -15.56 4.12
N LYS A 89 14.24 -15.24 3.24
CA LYS A 89 13.26 -14.15 3.40
C LYS A 89 11.89 -14.64 3.83
N ALA A 90 11.63 -15.92 3.83
CA ALA A 90 10.34 -16.51 4.25
C ALA A 90 9.88 -15.96 5.62
N ARG A 91 10.81 -15.88 6.60
CA ARG A 91 10.55 -15.30 7.93
C ARG A 91 10.07 -13.84 7.95
N CYS A 92 10.19 -13.11 6.85
CA CYS A 92 9.76 -11.72 6.73
C CYS A 92 8.28 -11.59 6.30
N ILE A 93 7.70 -12.62 5.66
CA ILE A 93 6.32 -12.61 5.17
C ILE A 93 5.29 -12.38 6.29
N PRO A 94 5.41 -12.95 7.51
CA PRO A 94 4.47 -12.63 8.58
C PRO A 94 4.43 -11.15 8.95
N ARG A 95 5.53 -10.42 8.78
CA ARG A 95 5.56 -8.97 9.02
C ARG A 95 4.79 -8.20 7.96
N LEU A 96 4.98 -8.56 6.68
CA LEU A 96 4.20 -8.03 5.57
C LEU A 96 2.71 -8.31 5.75
N MET A 97 2.35 -9.55 6.04
CA MET A 97 0.96 -9.95 6.26
C MET A 97 0.32 -9.22 7.45
N ARG A 98 1.07 -8.92 8.51
CA ARG A 98 0.56 -8.16 9.66
C ARG A 98 0.13 -6.76 9.25
N ILE A 99 0.92 -6.06 8.43
CA ILE A 99 0.57 -4.73 7.90
C ILE A 99 -0.71 -4.83 7.08
N LEU A 100 -0.80 -5.81 6.19
CA LEU A 100 -1.92 -5.99 5.27
C LEU A 100 -3.20 -6.44 5.97
N ILE A 101 -3.09 -7.24 7.04
CA ILE A 101 -4.22 -7.61 7.90
C ILE A 101 -4.71 -6.37 8.67
N HIS A 102 -3.79 -5.60 9.24
CA HIS A 102 -4.15 -4.36 9.95
C HIS A 102 -4.83 -3.35 9.03
N SER A 103 -4.41 -3.30 7.76
CA SER A 103 -5.01 -2.43 6.73
C SER A 103 -6.29 -3.02 6.10
N GLY A 104 -6.78 -4.17 6.58
CA GLY A 104 -8.04 -4.76 6.14
C GLY A 104 -8.02 -5.48 4.80
N PHE A 105 -6.83 -5.70 4.20
CA PHE A 105 -6.74 -6.44 2.93
C PHE A 105 -6.80 -7.95 3.13
N PHE A 106 -6.30 -8.46 4.23
CA PHE A 106 -6.38 -9.89 4.56
C PHE A 106 -6.91 -10.06 5.97
N ALA A 107 -7.33 -11.27 6.31
CA ALA A 107 -7.70 -11.64 7.66
C ALA A 107 -7.14 -13.02 7.98
N LYS A 108 -7.27 -13.43 9.22
CA LYS A 108 -7.05 -14.80 9.67
C LYS A 108 -8.38 -15.42 10.07
N ALA A 109 -8.55 -16.69 9.77
CA ALA A 109 -9.71 -17.46 10.20
C ALA A 109 -9.26 -18.88 10.57
N LYS A 110 -9.95 -19.50 11.50
CA LYS A 110 -9.74 -20.91 11.85
C LYS A 110 -9.95 -21.79 10.62
N ILE A 111 -9.14 -22.82 10.48
CA ILE A 111 -9.24 -23.79 9.38
C ILE A 111 -10.50 -24.62 9.57
N GLU A 112 -10.66 -25.20 10.76
CA GLU A 112 -11.87 -25.89 11.21
C GLU A 112 -12.35 -25.28 12.53
N GLU A 113 -13.64 -25.49 12.90
CA GLU A 113 -14.22 -24.87 14.11
C GLU A 113 -13.49 -25.26 15.41
N ASN A 114 -12.90 -26.44 15.45
CA ASN A 114 -12.22 -27.00 16.62
C ASN A 114 -10.68 -26.84 16.59
N ASP A 115 -10.12 -26.29 15.49
CA ASP A 115 -8.68 -26.10 15.36
C ASP A 115 -8.19 -24.84 16.07
N GLU A 116 -7.01 -24.92 16.68
CA GLU A 116 -6.27 -23.74 17.14
C GLU A 116 -5.50 -23.06 16.00
N GLU A 117 -5.34 -23.73 14.86
CA GLU A 117 -4.56 -23.25 13.72
C GLU A 117 -5.39 -22.32 12.85
N GLU A 118 -4.78 -21.16 12.51
CA GLU A 118 -5.40 -20.12 11.68
C GLU A 118 -4.75 -20.08 10.29
N GLY A 119 -5.58 -20.03 9.27
CA GLY A 119 -5.17 -19.74 7.90
C GLY A 119 -5.45 -18.29 7.49
N TYR A 120 -4.80 -17.86 6.41
CA TYR A 120 -5.03 -16.56 5.80
C TYR A 120 -6.27 -16.60 4.89
N VAL A 121 -7.07 -15.54 4.93
CA VAL A 121 -8.28 -15.40 4.10
C VAL A 121 -8.32 -14.05 3.42
N LEU A 122 -8.97 -14.01 2.24
CA LEU A 122 -9.22 -12.79 1.49
C LEU A 122 -10.38 -12.02 2.12
N THR A 123 -10.23 -10.71 2.23
CA THR A 123 -11.35 -9.77 2.43
C THR A 123 -11.97 -9.38 1.08
N ASN A 124 -13.07 -8.64 1.09
CA ASN A 124 -13.66 -8.14 -0.15
C ASN A 124 -12.68 -7.22 -0.91
N ALA A 125 -11.87 -6.43 -0.19
CA ALA A 125 -10.84 -5.59 -0.82
C ALA A 125 -9.78 -6.41 -1.57
N SER A 126 -9.26 -7.48 -0.98
CA SER A 126 -8.25 -8.30 -1.66
C SER A 126 -8.80 -9.21 -2.76
N LYS A 127 -10.10 -9.53 -2.75
CA LYS A 127 -10.75 -10.20 -3.89
C LYS A 127 -10.74 -9.36 -5.16
N LEU A 128 -10.76 -8.03 -5.03
CA LEU A 128 -10.61 -7.10 -6.15
C LEU A 128 -9.17 -7.03 -6.70
N LEU A 129 -8.22 -7.73 -6.09
CA LEU A 129 -6.81 -7.77 -6.50
C LEU A 129 -6.43 -9.10 -7.19
N LEU A 130 -7.38 -10.03 -7.32
CA LEU A 130 -7.15 -11.31 -7.99
C LEU A 130 -6.93 -11.11 -9.49
N LYS A 131 -5.98 -11.85 -10.07
CA LYS A 131 -5.65 -11.77 -11.50
C LYS A 131 -6.79 -12.22 -12.40
N GLU A 132 -7.56 -13.21 -11.98
CA GLU A 132 -8.70 -13.75 -12.73
C GLU A 132 -9.98 -12.90 -12.61
N ASN A 133 -9.98 -11.91 -11.73
CA ASN A 133 -11.11 -10.99 -11.63
C ASN A 133 -11.07 -10.00 -12.80
N HIS A 134 -12.11 -10.02 -13.66
CA HIS A 134 -12.22 -9.12 -14.80
C HIS A 134 -12.22 -7.63 -14.41
N SER A 135 -12.68 -7.32 -13.20
CA SER A 135 -12.66 -5.98 -12.60
C SER A 135 -11.51 -5.82 -11.59
N SER A 136 -10.35 -6.43 -11.85
CA SER A 136 -9.22 -6.37 -10.94
C SER A 136 -8.62 -4.96 -10.88
N ALA A 137 -8.53 -4.39 -9.68
CA ALA A 137 -7.82 -3.13 -9.43
C ALA A 137 -6.28 -3.29 -9.39
N ALA A 138 -5.76 -4.52 -9.47
CA ALA A 138 -4.32 -4.76 -9.39
C ALA A 138 -3.51 -4.05 -10.51
N PRO A 139 -3.94 -4.03 -11.79
CA PRO A 139 -3.22 -3.29 -12.83
C PRO A 139 -3.14 -1.80 -12.55
N PHE A 140 -4.26 -1.19 -12.09
CA PHE A 140 -4.30 0.22 -11.72
C PHE A 140 -3.34 0.52 -10.55
N LEU A 141 -3.41 -0.26 -9.48
CA LEU A 141 -2.54 -0.10 -8.32
C LEU A 141 -1.05 -0.23 -8.69
N LEU A 142 -0.68 -1.25 -9.47
CA LEU A 142 0.71 -1.47 -9.89
C LEU A 142 1.22 -0.31 -10.77
N SER A 143 0.37 0.23 -11.64
CA SER A 143 0.71 1.38 -12.49
C SER A 143 0.86 2.66 -11.67
N MET A 144 -0.10 2.98 -10.78
CA MET A 144 -0.06 4.20 -9.97
C MET A 144 1.09 4.21 -8.96
N LEU A 145 1.53 3.04 -8.51
CA LEU A 145 2.69 2.90 -7.62
C LEU A 145 3.99 2.57 -8.36
N ASP A 146 4.00 2.64 -9.70
CA ASP A 146 5.24 2.49 -10.47
C ASP A 146 6.20 3.65 -10.16
N PRO A 147 7.53 3.39 -10.08
CA PRO A 147 8.53 4.44 -9.84
C PRO A 147 8.38 5.63 -10.78
N ILE A 148 8.06 5.40 -12.05
CA ILE A 148 7.90 6.48 -13.04
C ILE A 148 6.80 7.49 -12.67
N LEU A 149 5.74 7.05 -11.98
CA LEU A 149 4.64 7.90 -11.52
C LEU A 149 4.81 8.38 -10.08
N THR A 150 5.62 7.69 -9.28
CA THR A 150 5.86 8.09 -7.88
C THR A 150 7.08 8.99 -7.71
N GLU A 151 8.07 8.90 -8.59
CA GLU A 151 9.27 9.75 -8.57
C GLU A 151 8.96 11.25 -8.67
N PRO A 152 8.03 11.73 -9.54
CA PRO A 152 7.68 13.14 -9.63
C PRO A 152 7.26 13.79 -8.31
N TRP A 153 6.72 13.01 -7.37
CA TRP A 153 6.34 13.52 -6.04
C TRP A 153 7.53 14.03 -5.23
N HIS A 154 8.73 13.53 -5.49
CA HIS A 154 9.95 14.04 -4.85
C HIS A 154 10.38 15.41 -5.40
N TYR A 155 9.86 15.80 -6.56
CA TYR A 155 10.20 17.05 -7.26
C TYR A 155 9.15 18.14 -7.10
N VAL A 156 8.06 17.92 -6.39
CA VAL A 156 6.95 18.87 -6.25
C VAL A 156 7.43 20.20 -5.68
N SER A 157 8.30 20.22 -4.67
CA SER A 157 8.86 21.45 -4.11
C SER A 157 9.75 22.19 -5.09
N THR A 158 10.53 21.50 -5.91
CA THR A 158 11.37 22.06 -6.97
C THR A 158 10.52 22.62 -8.10
N TRP A 159 9.46 21.90 -8.49
CA TRP A 159 8.50 22.35 -9.48
C TRP A 159 7.81 23.66 -9.10
N PHE A 160 7.46 23.86 -7.83
CA PHE A 160 6.93 25.14 -7.36
C PHE A 160 7.93 26.31 -7.46
N GLN A 161 9.20 26.05 -7.72
CA GLN A 161 10.28 27.04 -7.80
C GLN A 161 10.79 27.24 -9.24
N ASN A 162 10.20 26.56 -10.23
CA ASN A 162 10.54 26.65 -11.65
C ASN A 162 9.30 26.90 -12.51
N ASP A 163 9.46 26.97 -13.83
CA ASP A 163 8.39 27.22 -14.81
C ASP A 163 7.98 25.96 -15.59
N ASP A 164 8.41 24.78 -15.17
CA ASP A 164 8.00 23.52 -15.79
C ASP A 164 6.48 23.30 -15.70
N ALA A 165 5.89 22.72 -16.73
CA ALA A 165 4.44 22.53 -16.80
C ALA A 165 3.87 21.57 -15.72
N THR A 166 4.66 20.58 -15.29
CA THR A 166 4.25 19.56 -14.32
C THR A 166 5.44 19.06 -13.51
N PRO A 167 5.24 18.51 -12.29
CA PRO A 167 6.30 17.82 -11.56
C PRO A 167 6.92 16.65 -12.33
N PHE A 168 6.16 16.01 -13.23
CA PHE A 168 6.67 14.96 -14.10
C PHE A 168 7.72 15.51 -15.07
N HIS A 169 7.48 16.72 -15.63
CA HIS A 169 8.47 17.37 -16.48
C HIS A 169 9.74 17.71 -15.71
N THR A 170 9.62 18.23 -14.49
CA THR A 170 10.76 18.52 -13.62
C THR A 170 11.59 17.24 -13.31
N ALA A 171 10.94 16.10 -13.15
CA ALA A 171 11.60 14.84 -12.81
C ALA A 171 12.25 14.15 -14.02
N HIS A 172 11.62 14.21 -15.20
CA HIS A 172 11.96 13.40 -16.37
C HIS A 172 12.37 14.20 -17.60
N GLU A 173 12.46 15.54 -17.50
CA GLU A 173 12.83 16.48 -18.58
C GLU A 173 11.91 16.43 -19.82
N MET A 174 10.74 15.78 -19.69
CA MET A 174 9.72 15.66 -20.75
C MET A 174 8.32 15.48 -20.17
N ARG A 175 7.30 15.70 -20.99
CA ARG A 175 5.90 15.51 -20.58
C ARG A 175 5.55 14.02 -20.54
N PHE A 176 4.60 13.64 -19.68
CA PHE A 176 4.20 12.24 -19.49
C PHE A 176 3.84 11.51 -20.82
N TRP A 177 3.06 12.13 -21.68
CA TRP A 177 2.65 11.49 -22.95
C TRP A 177 3.79 11.34 -23.94
N GLU A 178 4.78 12.22 -23.92
CA GLU A 178 6.00 12.12 -24.72
C GLU A 178 6.87 10.98 -24.18
N TYR A 179 7.06 10.92 -22.88
CA TYR A 179 7.75 9.81 -22.22
C TYR A 179 7.08 8.45 -22.51
N ALA A 180 5.77 8.38 -22.32
CA ALA A 180 5.00 7.17 -22.59
C ALA A 180 5.09 6.73 -24.06
N GLY A 181 5.15 7.68 -25.02
CA GLY A 181 5.35 7.39 -26.43
C GLY A 181 6.69 6.73 -26.74
N ASN A 182 7.73 7.09 -25.98
CA ASN A 182 9.08 6.54 -26.12
C ASN A 182 9.28 5.22 -25.35
N GLU A 183 8.40 4.92 -24.36
CA GLU A 183 8.51 3.76 -23.48
C GLU A 183 7.25 2.86 -23.57
N PRO A 184 7.22 1.89 -24.51
CA PRO A 184 6.05 1.04 -24.74
C PRO A 184 5.57 0.28 -23.49
N LYS A 185 6.47 -0.05 -22.57
CA LYS A 185 6.12 -0.72 -21.30
C LYS A 185 5.24 0.18 -20.43
N VAL A 186 5.56 1.48 -20.35
CA VAL A 186 4.80 2.47 -19.58
C VAL A 186 3.42 2.65 -20.21
N THR A 187 3.36 2.86 -21.52
CA THR A 187 2.09 2.97 -22.27
C THR A 187 1.19 1.76 -22.05
N ASN A 188 1.72 0.54 -22.20
CA ASN A 188 0.95 -0.68 -22.02
C ASN A 188 0.46 -0.86 -20.58
N SER A 189 1.30 -0.55 -19.59
CA SER A 189 0.93 -0.62 -18.17
C SER A 189 -0.18 0.38 -17.85
N PHE A 190 -0.02 1.63 -18.30
CA PHE A 190 -1.00 2.69 -18.12
C PHE A 190 -2.34 2.37 -18.79
N ASN A 191 -2.34 1.90 -20.03
CA ASN A 191 -3.56 1.52 -20.76
C ASN A 191 -4.30 0.36 -20.07
N LYS A 192 -3.58 -0.64 -19.56
CA LYS A 192 -4.17 -1.73 -18.77
C LYS A 192 -4.78 -1.21 -17.47
N ALA A 193 -4.10 -0.28 -16.80
CA ALA A 193 -4.58 0.36 -15.59
C ALA A 193 -5.89 1.12 -15.84
N MET A 194 -5.91 1.97 -16.87
CA MET A 194 -7.12 2.72 -17.23
C MET A 194 -8.28 1.81 -17.65
N ALA A 195 -8.01 0.74 -18.39
CA ALA A 195 -9.04 -0.22 -18.75
C ALA A 195 -9.63 -0.94 -17.54
N SER A 196 -8.86 -1.18 -16.47
CA SER A 196 -9.35 -1.84 -15.26
C SER A 196 -10.16 -0.93 -14.34
N ASP A 197 -10.01 0.39 -14.45
CA ASP A 197 -10.70 1.37 -13.59
C ASP A 197 -12.15 1.68 -14.05
N PHE A 198 -12.51 1.34 -15.29
CA PHE A 198 -13.81 1.66 -15.89
C PHE A 198 -14.93 0.63 -15.63
N TYR A 199 -14.73 -0.38 -14.81
CA TYR A 199 -15.71 -1.45 -14.58
C TYR A 199 -16.51 -1.32 -13.26
N TYR A 200 -16.53 -0.11 -12.65
CA TYR A 200 -17.33 0.19 -11.45
C TYR A 200 -18.34 1.31 -11.70
#